data_525a5628045a8526229e3499bae331b6
#
_entry.id   525a5628045a8526229e3499bae331b6
#
_cell.length_a   1.000
_cell.length_b   1.000
_cell.length_c   1.000
_cell.angle_alpha   90.00
_cell.angle_beta   90.00
_cell.angle_gamma   90.00
#
_symmetry.space_group_name_H-M   'P 1'
#
loop_
_entity.id
_entity.type
_entity.pdbx_description
1 polymer ?
#
loop_
_entity_poly.entity_id
_entity_poly.type
_entity_poly.pdbx_seq_one_letter_code
_entity_poly.pdbx_strand_id
1 'polypeptide(L)'
;MFPCLFTFQVQCFPLYSVLMALGNPHIDYFSLDIEGAELPVLKTLPWDKINMTLLDVEVNHAGVIFPGTRNDIQNFISSHNYPYTKSVHIDDIFYNKEHNRFL
;
A
#
# COMPACT_ATOMS: atom_id res chain seq x y z
N MET A 1 8.00 20.96 -10.86
CA MET A 1 9.00 20.24 -10.05
C MET A 1 9.99 21.21 -9.47
N PHE A 2 10.26 21.11 -8.18
CA PHE A 2 11.24 21.94 -7.53
C PHE A 2 12.64 21.36 -7.75
N PRO A 3 13.67 22.19 -7.97
CA PRO A 3 15.03 21.70 -8.07
C PRO A 3 15.46 21.11 -6.74
N CYS A 4 16.15 19.97 -6.78
CA CYS A 4 16.73 19.38 -5.58
C CYS A 4 17.98 20.18 -5.21
N LEU A 5 17.97 20.78 -4.00
CA LEU A 5 19.14 21.45 -3.45
C LEU A 5 20.12 20.45 -2.84
N PHE A 6 19.60 19.29 -2.40
CA PHE A 6 20.38 18.24 -1.76
C PHE A 6 19.97 16.89 -2.30
N THR A 7 20.95 15.97 -2.34
CA THR A 7 20.68 14.55 -2.54
C THR A 7 21.24 13.79 -1.36
N PHE A 8 20.49 12.76 -0.93
CA PHE A 8 20.91 11.88 0.14
C PHE A 8 20.91 10.46 -0.37
N GLN A 9 21.91 9.69 0.04
CA GLN A 9 21.93 8.26 -0.19
C GLN A 9 21.40 7.58 1.05
N VAL A 10 20.38 6.73 0.89
CA VAL A 10 19.79 5.96 1.98
C VAL A 10 19.75 4.50 1.60
N GLN A 11 19.90 3.63 2.60
CA GLN A 11 19.75 2.20 2.42
C GLN A 11 18.26 1.90 2.27
N CYS A 12 17.89 1.21 1.19
CA CYS A 12 16.51 0.80 0.96
C CYS A 12 16.37 -0.70 1.14
N PHE A 13 15.20 -1.12 1.66
CA PHE A 13 14.85 -2.52 1.83
C PHE A 13 13.46 -2.76 1.24
N PRO A 14 13.22 -3.91 0.58
CA PRO A 14 11.86 -4.28 0.22
C PRO A 14 10.98 -4.36 1.47
N LEU A 15 9.74 -3.94 1.36
CA LEU A 15 8.80 -3.97 2.50
C LEU A 15 8.69 -5.37 3.10
N TYR A 16 8.63 -6.40 2.25
CA TYR A 16 8.52 -7.77 2.74
C TYR A 16 9.72 -8.21 3.56
N SER A 17 10.91 -7.69 3.26
CA SER A 17 12.11 -7.98 4.06
C SER A 17 11.94 -7.48 5.50
N VAL A 18 11.32 -6.31 5.67
CA VAL A 18 11.01 -5.77 7.00
C VAL A 18 9.99 -6.66 7.72
N LEU A 19 8.94 -7.08 7.01
CA LEU A 19 7.93 -7.97 7.58
C LEU A 19 8.56 -9.30 8.01
N MET A 20 9.44 -9.86 7.20
CA MET A 20 10.13 -11.11 7.53
C MET A 20 11.04 -10.95 8.75
N ALA A 21 11.73 -9.82 8.87
CA ALA A 21 12.57 -9.54 10.03
C ALA A 21 11.76 -9.48 11.33
N LEU A 22 10.48 -9.12 11.24
CA LEU A 22 9.54 -9.07 12.37
C LEU A 22 8.82 -10.41 12.58
N GLY A 23 9.16 -11.47 11.83
CA GLY A 23 8.49 -12.75 11.92
C GLY A 23 7.23 -12.86 11.07
N ASN A 24 7.06 -11.97 10.11
CA ASN A 24 5.88 -11.91 9.24
C ASN A 24 4.56 -11.98 10.01
N PRO A 25 4.34 -11.07 10.97
CA PRO A 25 3.15 -11.12 11.82
C PRO A 25 1.89 -10.77 11.06
N HIS A 26 0.73 -11.16 11.61
CA HIS A 26 -0.54 -10.61 11.15
C HIS A 26 -0.56 -9.10 11.42
N ILE A 27 -1.02 -8.33 10.43
CA ILE A 27 -1.11 -6.87 10.52
C ILE A 27 -2.58 -6.48 10.64
N ASP A 28 -2.95 -5.85 11.73
CA ASP A 28 -4.34 -5.42 11.93
C ASP A 28 -4.66 -4.18 11.09
N TYR A 29 -3.75 -3.24 11.04
CA TYR A 29 -3.92 -1.99 10.30
C TYR A 29 -2.61 -1.63 9.61
N PHE A 30 -2.65 -1.47 8.30
CA PHE A 30 -1.50 -1.08 7.49
C PHE A 30 -1.82 0.21 6.76
N SER A 31 -1.12 1.27 7.10
CA SER A 31 -1.28 2.58 6.46
C SER A 31 -0.09 2.86 5.55
N LEU A 32 -0.36 3.10 4.29
CA LEU A 32 0.67 3.35 3.28
C LEU A 32 0.49 4.73 2.68
N ASP A 33 1.44 5.61 2.96
CA ASP A 33 1.44 7.00 2.51
C ASP A 33 2.88 7.38 2.16
N ILE A 34 3.26 7.21 0.90
CA ILE A 34 4.63 7.38 0.42
C ILE A 34 4.68 8.26 -0.84
N GLU A 35 3.80 9.24 -0.90
CA GLU A 35 3.84 10.35 -1.86
C GLU A 35 3.82 9.89 -3.32
N GLY A 36 2.99 8.90 -3.64
CA GLY A 36 2.76 8.43 -4.99
C GLY A 36 3.45 7.12 -5.35
N ALA A 37 4.31 6.59 -4.48
CA ALA A 37 5.02 5.33 -4.74
C ALA A 37 4.26 4.10 -4.23
N GLU A 38 2.98 4.24 -3.89
CA GLU A 38 2.19 3.17 -3.28
C GLU A 38 2.07 1.94 -4.18
N LEU A 39 1.66 2.13 -5.43
CA LEU A 39 1.46 1.00 -6.34
C LEU A 39 2.76 0.21 -6.61
N PRO A 40 3.89 0.85 -6.93
CA PRO A 40 5.15 0.12 -7.08
C PRO A 40 5.53 -0.71 -5.86
N VAL A 41 5.34 -0.17 -4.65
CA VAL A 41 5.64 -0.90 -3.41
C VAL A 41 4.68 -2.06 -3.21
N LEU A 42 3.37 -1.85 -3.42
CA LEU A 42 2.36 -2.91 -3.30
C LEU A 42 2.62 -4.06 -4.25
N LYS A 43 3.16 -3.79 -5.44
CA LYS A 43 3.50 -4.83 -6.42
C LYS A 43 4.67 -5.71 -5.98
N THR A 44 5.47 -5.26 -5.03
CA THR A 44 6.59 -6.07 -4.52
C THR A 44 6.17 -7.07 -3.46
N LEU A 45 4.97 -6.95 -2.90
CA LEU A 45 4.52 -7.81 -1.82
C LEU A 45 4.09 -9.17 -2.32
N PRO A 46 4.48 -10.26 -1.65
CA PRO A 46 3.94 -11.59 -1.92
C PRO A 46 2.59 -11.73 -1.23
N TRP A 47 1.53 -11.37 -1.92
CA TRP A 47 0.18 -11.26 -1.36
C TRP A 47 -0.37 -12.57 -0.79
N ASP A 48 0.15 -13.71 -1.27
CA ASP A 48 -0.21 -15.03 -0.76
C ASP A 48 0.46 -15.36 0.58
N LYS A 49 1.46 -14.58 0.98
CA LYS A 49 2.25 -14.84 2.20
C LYS A 49 2.06 -13.80 3.29
N ILE A 50 1.37 -12.71 2.98
CA ILE A 50 1.09 -11.66 3.97
C ILE A 50 -0.35 -11.74 4.42
N ASN A 51 -0.62 -11.27 5.63
CA ASN A 51 -1.95 -11.30 6.20
C ASN A 51 -2.23 -9.99 6.91
N MET A 52 -3.18 -9.22 6.36
CA MET A 52 -3.59 -7.93 6.92
C MET A 52 -5.10 -7.93 7.07
N THR A 53 -5.61 -7.22 8.07
CA THR A 53 -7.05 -7.01 8.22
C THR A 53 -7.52 -5.81 7.42
N LEU A 54 -6.85 -4.67 7.59
CA LEU A 54 -7.23 -3.42 6.95
C LEU A 54 -6.01 -2.78 6.30
N LEU A 55 -6.20 -2.31 5.07
CA LEU A 55 -5.18 -1.57 4.32
C LEU A 55 -5.74 -0.19 4.00
N ASP A 56 -5.00 0.83 4.39
CA ASP A 56 -5.32 2.25 4.20
C ASP A 56 -4.25 2.84 3.28
N VAL A 57 -4.63 3.24 2.08
CA VAL A 57 -3.67 3.70 1.06
C VAL A 57 -4.00 5.12 0.66
N GLU A 58 -3.04 6.03 0.84
CA GLU A 58 -3.16 7.38 0.36
C GLU A 58 -3.06 7.39 -1.17
N VAL A 59 -4.02 8.05 -1.84
CA VAL A 59 -4.12 8.03 -3.31
C VAL A 59 -4.05 9.41 -3.95
N ASN A 60 -3.81 10.44 -3.15
CA ASN A 60 -3.81 11.82 -3.64
C ASN A 60 -2.70 12.10 -4.66
N HIS A 61 -1.58 11.39 -4.58
CA HIS A 61 -0.44 11.54 -5.47
C HIS A 61 -0.34 10.43 -6.51
N ALA A 62 -1.39 9.62 -6.67
CA ALA A 62 -1.39 8.53 -7.63
C ALA A 62 -1.22 9.07 -9.05
N GLY A 63 -0.27 8.48 -9.80
CA GLY A 63 -0.03 8.84 -11.19
C GLY A 63 0.78 10.12 -11.40
N VAL A 64 1.26 10.78 -10.35
CA VAL A 64 2.00 12.04 -10.48
C VAL A 64 3.47 11.79 -10.82
N ILE A 65 4.19 11.03 -10.00
CA ILE A 65 5.62 10.74 -10.20
C ILE A 65 5.81 9.34 -10.76
N PHE A 66 5.07 8.37 -10.22
CA PHE A 66 5.14 6.97 -10.63
C PHE A 66 3.92 6.62 -11.45
N PRO A 67 4.02 5.67 -12.40
CA PRO A 67 2.86 5.23 -13.16
C PRO A 67 1.86 4.51 -12.25
N GLY A 68 0.59 4.62 -12.61
CA GLY A 68 -0.50 4.01 -11.88
C GLY A 68 -1.49 5.04 -11.36
N THR A 69 -2.75 4.91 -11.80
CA THR A 69 -3.83 5.79 -11.36
C THR A 69 -4.44 5.26 -10.07
N ARG A 70 -5.35 6.04 -9.47
CA ARG A 70 -6.15 5.58 -8.34
C ARG A 70 -6.91 4.29 -8.69
N ASN A 71 -7.50 4.21 -9.88
CA ASN A 71 -8.16 3.00 -10.35
C ASN A 71 -7.21 1.81 -10.43
N ASP A 72 -5.98 2.03 -10.86
CA ASP A 72 -4.98 0.96 -10.93
C ASP A 72 -4.67 0.42 -9.54
N ILE A 73 -4.55 1.29 -8.54
CA ILE A 73 -4.34 0.90 -7.16
C ILE A 73 -5.53 0.10 -6.64
N GLN A 74 -6.75 0.60 -6.85
CA GLN A 74 -7.96 -0.06 -6.39
C GLN A 74 -8.11 -1.46 -7.03
N ASN A 75 -7.88 -1.55 -8.33
CA ASN A 75 -7.99 -2.83 -9.05
C ASN A 75 -6.92 -3.81 -8.60
N PHE A 76 -5.70 -3.33 -8.42
CA PHE A 76 -4.59 -4.19 -8.00
C PHE A 76 -4.85 -4.79 -6.61
N ILE A 77 -5.18 -3.95 -5.64
CA ILE A 77 -5.41 -4.41 -4.27
C ILE A 77 -6.64 -5.32 -4.21
N SER A 78 -7.71 -4.95 -4.90
CA SER A 78 -8.94 -5.75 -4.91
C SER A 78 -8.74 -7.14 -5.51
N SER A 79 -7.84 -7.27 -6.48
CA SER A 79 -7.53 -8.56 -7.10
C SER A 79 -6.84 -9.53 -6.14
N HIS A 80 -6.35 -9.05 -5.00
CA HIS A 80 -5.64 -9.84 -3.99
C HIS A 80 -6.47 -10.11 -2.73
N ASN A 81 -7.80 -10.11 -2.85
CA ASN A 81 -8.74 -10.39 -1.75
C ASN A 81 -8.87 -9.25 -0.71
N TYR A 82 -8.56 -8.04 -1.12
CA TYR A 82 -8.75 -6.83 -0.31
C TYR A 82 -9.66 -5.87 -1.08
N PRO A 83 -10.98 -6.11 -1.11
CA PRO A 83 -11.87 -5.26 -1.88
C PRO A 83 -11.87 -3.83 -1.35
N TYR A 84 -11.96 -2.89 -2.28
CA TYR A 84 -12.18 -1.49 -1.96
C TYR A 84 -13.50 -1.34 -1.20
N THR A 85 -13.44 -0.65 -0.06
CA THR A 85 -14.60 -0.51 0.82
C THR A 85 -15.14 0.91 0.82
N LYS A 86 -14.27 1.90 1.05
CA LYS A 86 -14.69 3.31 1.09
C LYS A 86 -13.47 4.20 1.01
N SER A 87 -13.73 5.49 0.76
CA SER A 87 -12.70 6.53 0.84
C SER A 87 -12.91 7.36 2.10
N VAL A 88 -11.80 7.72 2.74
CA VAL A 88 -11.79 8.64 3.87
C VAL A 88 -10.77 9.72 3.53
N HIS A 89 -11.26 10.91 3.16
CA HIS A 89 -10.45 12.02 2.65
C HIS A 89 -9.65 11.58 1.41
N ILE A 90 -8.32 11.60 1.49
CA ILE A 90 -7.43 11.25 0.38
C ILE A 90 -6.99 9.78 0.43
N ASP A 91 -7.53 9.00 1.35
CA ASP A 91 -7.18 7.61 1.54
C ASP A 91 -8.29 6.70 1.03
N ASP A 92 -7.89 5.59 0.43
CA ASP A 92 -8.81 4.49 0.10
C ASP A 92 -8.61 3.35 1.09
N ILE A 93 -9.71 2.79 1.55
CA ILE A 93 -9.74 1.75 2.58
C ILE A 93 -10.12 0.43 1.93
N PHE A 94 -9.32 -0.61 2.25
CA PHE A 94 -9.51 -1.97 1.77
C PHE A 94 -9.52 -2.92 2.95
N TYR A 95 -10.51 -3.78 3.00
CA TYR A 95 -10.59 -4.81 4.05
C TYR A 95 -10.29 -6.17 3.48
N ASN A 96 -9.58 -6.99 4.26
CA ASN A 96 -9.39 -8.38 3.91
C ASN A 96 -10.75 -9.07 3.81
N LYS A 97 -11.02 -9.71 2.68
CA LYS A 97 -12.31 -10.36 2.41
C LYS A 97 -12.68 -11.39 3.47
N GLU A 98 -11.69 -12.07 4.04
CA GLU A 98 -11.93 -13.09 5.06
C GLU A 98 -12.27 -12.49 6.42
N HIS A 99 -12.00 -11.20 6.63
CA HIS A 99 -12.21 -10.51 7.90
C HIS A 99 -13.29 -9.43 7.84
N ASN A 100 -13.90 -9.19 6.69
CA ASN A 100 -14.83 -8.06 6.52
C ASN A 100 -16.22 -8.32 7.11
N ARG A 101 -16.45 -9.46 7.73
CA ARG A 101 -17.73 -9.80 8.36
C ARG A 101 -18.12 -8.88 9.51
N PHE A 102 -17.19 -8.04 9.95
CA PHE A 102 -17.42 -7.07 11.02
C PHE A 102 -17.70 -5.66 10.52
N LEU A 103 -17.82 -5.47 9.23
CA LEU A 103 -18.07 -4.16 8.62
C LEU A 103 -19.54 -3.79 8.60
#